data_573555b4b2257c7629d74e27237f8861
#
_entry.id   573555b4b2257c7629d74e27237f8861
#
_cell.length_a   1.000
_cell.length_b   1.000
_cell.length_c   1.000
_cell.angle_alpha   90.00
_cell.angle_beta   90.00
_cell.angle_gamma   90.00
#
_symmetry.space_group_name_H-M   'P 1'
#
loop_
_entity.id
_entity.type
_entity.pdbx_description
1 polymer ?
#
loop_
_entity_poly.entity_id
_entity_poly.type
_entity_poly.pdbx_seq_one_letter_code
_entity_poly.pdbx_strand_id
1 'polypeptide(L)'
;MEGLVQMFQKKIKVPKLLAVLVIISTHTFANESFEGQSGEIISIPAAIQKQADDLTFKTSEGIKQLVSLPFVKQDLVITRHHVDVKVNWVNFGESRITIADESKVTLSKENQARANKEGAEIKMALSNSTKEITPSFNFIAPVPGIVTSPFGKQRFVNGLPRSAHLALDLRGAVGTPIVAPLKGKVVLIGDYFYTGLTLILDHGHGLFSSYAHMSEIKVKLGDLVEQSGEIGLVGATGRVTGPHLHWTVYFDGNKVNPESLIQAGYLNSIL
;
A
#
# COMPACT_ATOMS: atom_id res chain seq x y z
N MET A 1 73.21 55.30 1.18
CA MET A 1 73.19 53.89 1.60
C MET A 1 71.92 53.28 1.08
N GLU A 2 71.95 53.03 -0.21
CA GLU A 2 70.93 52.30 -0.92
C GLU A 2 71.45 50.88 -1.07
N GLY A 3 70.66 49.92 -0.77
CA GLY A 3 71.03 48.52 -1.00
C GLY A 3 70.17 47.56 -0.30
N LEU A 4 69.59 46.65 -1.05
CA LEU A 4 68.87 45.44 -0.70
C LEU A 4 67.40 45.59 -0.40
N VAL A 5 66.52 45.67 -1.40
CA VAL A 5 65.23 44.98 -1.44
C VAL A 5 64.96 44.60 -2.90
N GLN A 6 65.58 43.56 -3.37
CA GLN A 6 65.17 42.84 -4.58
C GLN A 6 65.44 41.38 -4.34
N MET A 7 64.41 40.67 -3.83
CA MET A 7 64.35 39.24 -4.06
C MET A 7 62.95 38.74 -3.73
N PHE A 8 62.42 37.93 -4.71
CA PHE A 8 61.26 37.07 -4.60
C PHE A 8 59.81 37.64 -4.87
N GLN A 9 59.63 38.09 -6.11
CA GLN A 9 58.31 37.90 -6.70
C GLN A 9 58.30 36.58 -7.52
N LYS A 10 58.05 35.44 -6.87
CA LYS A 10 57.65 34.21 -7.57
C LYS A 10 56.15 34.31 -7.94
N LYS A 11 55.88 34.50 -9.22
CA LYS A 11 54.53 34.39 -9.79
C LYS A 11 54.05 32.96 -9.62
N ILE A 12 53.12 32.74 -8.68
CA ILE A 12 52.37 31.51 -8.58
C ILE A 12 51.40 31.50 -9.77
N LYS A 13 51.63 30.61 -10.74
CA LYS A 13 50.67 30.30 -11.79
C LYS A 13 49.53 29.51 -11.14
N VAL A 14 48.35 30.14 -10.94
CA VAL A 14 47.11 29.48 -10.59
C VAL A 14 46.66 28.71 -11.84
N PRO A 15 46.45 27.37 -11.78
CA PRO A 15 45.92 26.66 -12.91
C PRO A 15 44.49 27.14 -13.16
N LYS A 16 44.13 27.38 -14.42
CA LYS A 16 42.77 27.66 -14.85
C LYS A 16 41.90 26.51 -14.39
N LEU A 17 41.11 26.74 -13.34
CA LEU A 17 40.05 25.85 -12.92
C LEU A 17 39.03 25.78 -14.08
N LEU A 18 39.01 24.67 -14.78
CA LEU A 18 38.01 24.38 -15.79
C LEU A 18 36.67 24.25 -15.03
N ALA A 19 35.87 25.31 -15.03
CA ALA A 19 34.52 25.25 -14.51
C ALA A 19 33.75 24.30 -15.42
N VAL A 20 33.59 23.04 -14.98
CA VAL A 20 32.63 22.13 -15.57
C VAL A 20 31.27 22.70 -15.22
N LEU A 21 30.68 23.39 -16.18
CA LEU A 21 29.30 23.83 -16.10
C LEU A 21 28.44 22.55 -16.16
N VAL A 22 28.08 22.01 -15.00
CA VAL A 22 27.04 20.98 -14.91
C VAL A 22 25.75 21.69 -15.26
N ILE A 23 25.35 21.61 -16.52
CA ILE A 23 23.99 21.99 -16.92
C ILE A 23 23.09 20.94 -16.27
N ILE A 24 22.61 21.22 -15.06
CA ILE A 24 21.48 20.53 -14.49
C ILE A 24 20.30 20.99 -15.37
N SER A 25 19.96 20.20 -16.37
CA SER A 25 18.70 20.37 -17.06
C SER A 25 17.61 20.12 -16.03
N THR A 26 17.12 21.16 -15.40
CA THR A 26 15.84 21.12 -14.69
C THR A 26 14.80 20.88 -15.78
N HIS A 27 14.52 19.61 -16.05
CA HIS A 27 13.26 19.27 -16.72
C HIS A 27 12.17 19.71 -15.76
N THR A 28 11.72 20.93 -15.94
CA THR A 28 10.44 21.36 -15.36
C THR A 28 9.39 20.49 -16.02
N PHE A 29 8.82 19.55 -15.28
CA PHE A 29 7.58 18.87 -15.63
C PHE A 29 6.39 19.86 -15.60
N ALA A 30 6.63 21.09 -16.08
CA ALA A 30 5.62 22.14 -16.18
C ALA A 30 4.66 21.74 -17.28
N ASN A 31 3.58 21.08 -16.89
CA ASN A 31 2.29 20.81 -17.56
C ASN A 31 1.86 19.33 -17.64
N GLU A 32 2.59 18.37 -17.08
CA GLU A 32 2.03 17.02 -16.94
C GLU A 32 1.13 16.99 -15.69
N SER A 33 -0.19 16.86 -15.90
CA SER A 33 -1.14 16.61 -14.82
C SER A 33 -1.32 15.12 -14.64
N PHE A 34 -0.95 14.61 -13.47
CA PHE A 34 -1.20 13.23 -13.11
C PHE A 34 -2.53 13.13 -12.38
N GLU A 35 -3.33 12.14 -12.72
CA GLU A 35 -4.61 11.91 -12.05
C GLU A 35 -4.95 10.42 -11.99
N GLY A 36 -5.81 10.07 -11.05
CA GLY A 36 -6.37 8.73 -10.90
C GLY A 36 -7.50 8.74 -9.89
N GLN A 37 -8.13 7.59 -9.70
CA GLN A 37 -9.29 7.44 -8.82
C GLN A 37 -8.88 7.05 -7.39
N SER A 38 -9.76 7.28 -6.44
CA SER A 38 -9.64 6.80 -5.06
C SER A 38 -9.27 5.32 -4.99
N GLY A 39 -8.15 5.01 -4.33
CA GLY A 39 -7.69 3.63 -4.12
C GLY A 39 -6.94 3.00 -5.29
N GLU A 40 -6.63 3.75 -6.35
CA GLU A 40 -5.77 3.27 -7.43
C GLU A 40 -4.28 3.39 -7.08
N ILE A 41 -3.48 2.65 -7.85
CA ILE A 41 -2.04 2.87 -7.98
C ILE A 41 -1.82 3.42 -9.37
N ILE A 42 -1.05 4.51 -9.47
CA ILE A 42 -0.64 5.10 -10.75
C ILE A 42 0.87 5.15 -10.84
N SER A 43 1.41 5.37 -12.02
CA SER A 43 2.81 5.67 -12.21
C SER A 43 3.02 7.17 -12.45
N ILE A 44 4.11 7.68 -11.90
CA ILE A 44 4.61 9.04 -12.14
C ILE A 44 6.08 8.98 -12.52
N PRO A 45 6.67 10.00 -13.16
CA PRO A 45 8.11 10.06 -13.37
C PRO A 45 8.86 9.97 -12.04
N ALA A 46 9.89 9.14 -11.98
CA ALA A 46 10.72 9.06 -10.78
C ALA A 46 11.54 10.33 -10.60
N ALA A 47 11.63 10.83 -9.35
CA ALA A 47 12.49 11.96 -9.04
C ALA A 47 13.96 11.67 -9.38
N ILE A 48 14.70 12.71 -9.81
CA ILE A 48 16.14 12.60 -10.14
C ILE A 48 16.96 12.18 -8.92
N GLN A 49 16.53 12.59 -7.72
CA GLN A 49 17.10 12.16 -6.45
C GLN A 49 16.31 10.95 -5.93
N LYS A 50 16.75 9.75 -6.32
CA LYS A 50 16.24 8.51 -5.73
C LYS A 50 16.48 8.48 -4.23
N GLN A 51 15.41 8.29 -3.45
CA GLN A 51 15.56 7.69 -2.13
C GLN A 51 15.86 6.20 -2.32
N ALA A 52 16.71 5.63 -1.47
CA ALA A 52 17.12 4.23 -1.57
C ALA A 52 15.94 3.22 -1.49
N ASP A 53 14.77 3.72 -1.16
CA ASP A 53 13.54 2.99 -0.84
C ASP A 53 12.51 3.00 -1.97
N ASP A 54 12.73 3.81 -3.00
CA ASP A 54 11.75 4.01 -4.07
C ASP A 54 11.70 2.81 -5.03
N LEU A 55 10.52 2.20 -5.14
CA LEU A 55 10.24 1.16 -6.13
C LEU A 55 10.07 1.81 -7.50
N THR A 56 11.09 1.66 -8.35
CA THR A 56 11.12 2.29 -9.68
C THR A 56 11.19 1.26 -10.80
N PHE A 57 10.60 1.61 -11.94
CA PHE A 57 10.52 0.78 -13.14
C PHE A 57 11.10 1.53 -14.34
N LYS A 58 11.90 0.82 -15.15
CA LYS A 58 12.38 1.36 -16.43
C LYS A 58 11.35 1.08 -17.51
N THR A 59 10.94 2.14 -18.21
CA THR A 59 10.02 2.07 -19.36
C THR A 59 10.68 2.73 -20.56
N SER A 60 10.02 2.66 -21.74
CA SER A 60 10.46 3.39 -22.95
C SER A 60 10.42 4.92 -22.75
N GLU A 61 9.58 5.42 -21.86
CA GLU A 61 9.41 6.85 -21.57
C GLU A 61 10.32 7.35 -20.44
N GLY A 62 11.12 6.48 -19.82
CA GLY A 62 12.03 6.82 -18.75
C GLY A 62 11.84 5.95 -17.49
N ILE A 63 12.26 6.47 -16.35
CA ILE A 63 12.09 5.78 -15.05
C ILE A 63 10.79 6.25 -14.44
N LYS A 64 9.89 5.32 -14.16
CA LYS A 64 8.61 5.55 -13.49
C LYS A 64 8.67 5.05 -12.04
N GLN A 65 7.85 5.65 -11.20
CA GLN A 65 7.65 5.30 -9.80
C GLN A 65 6.16 5.11 -9.57
N LEU A 66 5.80 4.06 -8.80
CA LEU A 66 4.41 3.82 -8.43
C LEU A 66 4.05 4.63 -7.19
N VAL A 67 2.86 5.18 -7.19
CA VAL A 67 2.27 5.87 -6.04
C VAL A 67 0.84 5.40 -5.83
N SER A 68 0.46 5.22 -4.57
CA SER A 68 -0.91 4.89 -4.21
C SER A 68 -1.74 6.15 -3.98
N LEU A 69 -2.98 6.13 -4.43
CA LEU A 69 -3.94 7.20 -4.22
C LEU A 69 -4.82 6.89 -3.01
N PRO A 70 -4.96 7.82 -2.05
CA PRO A 70 -5.81 7.61 -0.88
C PRO A 70 -7.28 7.51 -1.26
N PHE A 71 -8.06 6.83 -0.41
CA PHE A 71 -9.51 6.92 -0.50
C PHE A 71 -9.96 8.31 -0.07
N VAL A 72 -10.65 9.03 -0.96
CA VAL A 72 -11.17 10.39 -0.73
C VAL A 72 -12.69 10.43 -0.85
N LYS A 73 -13.34 11.44 -0.26
CA LYS A 73 -14.79 11.66 -0.31
C LYS A 73 -15.19 12.84 -1.22
N GLN A 74 -14.22 13.48 -1.83
CA GLN A 74 -14.33 14.54 -2.83
C GLN A 74 -13.01 14.62 -3.57
N ASP A 75 -12.98 15.24 -4.73
CA ASP A 75 -11.74 15.47 -5.48
C ASP A 75 -10.70 16.18 -4.61
N LEU A 76 -9.46 15.72 -4.68
CA LEU A 76 -8.36 16.24 -3.87
C LEU A 76 -7.08 16.25 -4.71
N VAL A 77 -6.26 17.29 -4.54
CA VAL A 77 -4.89 17.30 -5.07
C VAL A 77 -3.94 16.95 -3.94
N ILE A 78 -3.07 15.99 -4.18
CA ILE A 78 -2.01 15.59 -3.25
C ILE A 78 -0.66 15.76 -3.92
N THR A 79 0.38 16.07 -3.14
CA THR A 79 1.76 16.08 -3.64
C THR A 79 2.42 14.75 -3.31
N ARG A 80 3.02 14.09 -4.31
CA ARG A 80 3.81 12.87 -4.18
C ARG A 80 5.12 13.06 -4.93
N HIS A 81 6.25 12.85 -4.24
CA HIS A 81 7.58 12.98 -4.84
C HIS A 81 7.78 14.26 -5.66
N HIS A 82 7.28 15.39 -5.13
CA HIS A 82 7.30 16.73 -5.76
C HIS A 82 6.40 16.88 -7.00
N VAL A 83 5.51 15.93 -7.24
CA VAL A 83 4.51 15.96 -8.33
C VAL A 83 3.12 16.11 -7.73
N ASP A 84 2.32 17.02 -8.29
CA ASP A 84 0.94 17.17 -7.91
C ASP A 84 0.07 16.17 -8.67
N VAL A 85 -0.71 15.41 -7.92
CA VAL A 85 -1.59 14.35 -8.43
C VAL A 85 -3.02 14.66 -8.01
N LYS A 86 -3.92 14.74 -8.98
CA LYS A 86 -5.34 14.85 -8.73
C LYS A 86 -5.93 13.47 -8.41
N VAL A 87 -6.53 13.34 -7.24
CA VAL A 87 -7.28 12.15 -6.82
C VAL A 87 -8.76 12.43 -7.07
N ASN A 88 -9.34 11.76 -8.05
CA ASN A 88 -10.74 11.89 -8.38
C ASN A 88 -11.59 11.04 -7.41
N TRP A 89 -12.60 11.65 -6.81
CA TRP A 89 -13.59 10.94 -6.03
C TRP A 89 -14.43 10.02 -6.92
N VAL A 90 -14.77 8.86 -6.39
CA VAL A 90 -15.62 7.87 -7.06
C VAL A 90 -16.78 7.52 -6.13
N ASN A 91 -17.98 7.49 -6.67
CA ASN A 91 -19.14 6.94 -5.97
C ASN A 91 -19.15 5.41 -6.09
N PHE A 92 -18.58 4.73 -5.11
CA PHE A 92 -18.56 3.27 -5.04
C PHE A 92 -19.90 2.65 -4.58
N GLY A 93 -20.92 3.49 -4.32
CA GLY A 93 -22.21 3.04 -3.81
C GLY A 93 -22.21 2.73 -2.32
N GLU A 94 -23.28 2.09 -1.85
CA GLU A 94 -23.50 1.79 -0.43
C GLU A 94 -23.60 0.28 -0.19
N SER A 95 -23.27 -0.13 1.04
CA SER A 95 -23.50 -1.46 1.57
C SER A 95 -24.21 -1.35 2.92
N ARG A 96 -25.40 -1.99 3.03
CA ARG A 96 -26.21 -1.99 4.24
C ARG A 96 -26.24 -3.40 4.78
N ILE A 97 -25.71 -3.60 5.99
CA ILE A 97 -25.61 -4.91 6.63
C ILE A 97 -26.27 -4.87 8.02
N THR A 98 -26.82 -6.01 8.42
CA THR A 98 -27.36 -6.21 9.77
C THR A 98 -26.47 -7.19 10.52
N ILE A 99 -26.04 -6.79 11.71
CA ILE A 99 -25.30 -7.63 12.65
C ILE A 99 -26.23 -7.91 13.83
N ALA A 100 -26.50 -9.19 14.08
CA ALA A 100 -27.39 -9.60 15.17
C ALA A 100 -26.79 -9.36 16.56
N ASP A 101 -25.47 -9.48 16.68
CA ASP A 101 -24.74 -9.23 17.94
C ASP A 101 -24.50 -7.72 18.12
N GLU A 102 -25.41 -7.06 18.83
CA GLU A 102 -25.34 -5.63 19.10
C GLU A 102 -24.04 -5.20 19.82
N SER A 103 -23.39 -6.10 20.58
CA SER A 103 -22.12 -5.81 21.24
C SER A 103 -20.98 -5.56 20.27
N LYS A 104 -21.11 -6.05 19.03
CA LYS A 104 -20.18 -5.80 17.92
C LYS A 104 -20.53 -4.55 17.10
N VAL A 105 -21.67 -3.93 17.35
CA VAL A 105 -22.14 -2.70 16.69
C VAL A 105 -21.93 -1.49 17.57
N THR A 106 -22.40 -1.56 18.82
CA THR A 106 -22.21 -0.54 19.87
C THR A 106 -21.27 -1.09 20.90
N LEU A 107 -20.05 -0.61 20.93
CA LEU A 107 -19.00 -1.18 21.77
C LEU A 107 -19.13 -0.74 23.23
N SER A 108 -18.88 -1.67 24.16
CA SER A 108 -18.54 -1.35 25.53
C SER A 108 -17.21 -0.59 25.59
N LYS A 109 -16.91 0.04 26.73
CA LYS A 109 -15.61 0.71 26.94
C LYS A 109 -14.43 -0.27 26.80
N GLU A 110 -14.60 -1.49 27.30
CA GLU A 110 -13.59 -2.55 27.24
C GLU A 110 -13.33 -2.99 25.78
N ASN A 111 -14.40 -3.23 25.01
CA ASN A 111 -14.30 -3.60 23.60
C ASN A 111 -13.73 -2.47 22.75
N GLN A 112 -14.04 -1.20 23.07
CA GLN A 112 -13.44 -0.05 22.42
C GLN A 112 -11.93 0.04 22.72
N ALA A 113 -11.53 -0.16 23.97
CA ALA A 113 -10.12 -0.18 24.36
C ALA A 113 -9.36 -1.32 23.67
N ARG A 114 -9.96 -2.53 23.61
CA ARG A 114 -9.44 -3.67 22.88
C ARG A 114 -9.24 -3.33 21.39
N ALA A 115 -10.27 -2.85 20.71
CA ALA A 115 -10.21 -2.51 19.29
C ALA A 115 -9.17 -1.41 18.98
N ASN A 116 -9.01 -0.43 19.88
CA ASN A 116 -8.00 0.62 19.72
C ASN A 116 -6.57 0.06 19.84
N LYS A 117 -6.31 -0.82 20.82
CA LYS A 117 -5.03 -1.50 21.00
C LYS A 117 -4.69 -2.35 19.77
N GLU A 118 -5.62 -3.17 19.32
CA GLU A 118 -5.48 -4.04 18.15
C GLU A 118 -5.22 -3.24 16.87
N GLY A 119 -5.92 -2.11 16.70
CA GLY A 119 -5.66 -1.19 15.58
C GLY A 119 -4.25 -0.59 15.61
N ALA A 120 -3.69 -0.32 16.79
CA ALA A 120 -2.31 0.13 16.94
C ALA A 120 -1.29 -0.97 16.58
N GLU A 121 -1.55 -2.22 16.95
CA GLU A 121 -0.71 -3.39 16.58
C GLU A 121 -0.68 -3.57 15.06
N ILE A 122 -1.84 -3.56 14.41
CA ILE A 122 -1.94 -3.64 12.95
C ILE A 122 -1.18 -2.49 12.29
N LYS A 123 -1.37 -1.26 12.76
CA LYS A 123 -0.67 -0.09 12.24
C LYS A 123 0.85 -0.22 12.37
N MET A 124 1.33 -0.75 13.50
CA MET A 124 2.75 -0.98 13.74
C MET A 124 3.32 -2.05 12.79
N ALA A 125 2.60 -3.14 12.55
CA ALA A 125 3.01 -4.17 11.59
C ALA A 125 3.12 -3.61 10.15
N LEU A 126 2.27 -2.65 9.78
CA LEU A 126 2.27 -2.00 8.47
C LEU A 126 3.29 -0.85 8.33
N SER A 127 4.00 -0.48 9.41
CA SER A 127 4.93 0.66 9.38
C SER A 127 6.35 0.32 8.95
N ASN A 128 6.73 -0.96 8.97
CA ASN A 128 8.08 -1.43 8.68
C ASN A 128 8.05 -2.50 7.59
N SER A 129 8.18 -2.08 6.35
CA SER A 129 8.25 -3.02 5.22
C SER A 129 9.69 -3.47 4.97
N THR A 130 9.86 -4.74 4.63
CA THR A 130 11.15 -5.27 4.18
C THR A 130 11.56 -4.69 2.83
N LYS A 131 12.87 -4.57 2.60
CA LYS A 131 13.45 -4.22 1.30
C LYS A 131 14.09 -5.41 0.60
N GLU A 132 14.09 -6.55 1.26
CA GLU A 132 14.67 -7.79 0.74
C GLU A 132 13.78 -8.47 -0.29
N ILE A 133 12.49 -8.09 -0.33
CA ILE A 133 11.51 -8.57 -1.30
C ILE A 133 11.15 -7.43 -2.24
N THR A 134 11.35 -7.61 -3.54
CA THR A 134 10.86 -6.69 -4.57
C THR A 134 9.56 -7.24 -5.13
N PRO A 135 8.41 -6.54 -4.93
CA PRO A 135 7.12 -7.05 -5.40
C PRO A 135 7.02 -7.00 -6.93
N SER A 136 6.52 -8.08 -7.51
CA SER A 136 6.29 -8.15 -8.96
C SER A 136 5.01 -7.45 -9.42
N PHE A 137 4.10 -7.10 -8.51
CA PHE A 137 2.72 -6.64 -8.77
C PHE A 137 1.89 -7.59 -9.66
N ASN A 138 2.37 -8.81 -9.88
CA ASN A 138 1.63 -9.82 -10.63
C ASN A 138 0.77 -10.65 -9.67
N PHE A 139 -0.27 -10.03 -9.15
CA PHE A 139 -1.15 -10.63 -8.14
C PHE A 139 -2.00 -11.77 -8.72
N ILE A 140 -2.21 -12.80 -7.91
CA ILE A 140 -3.27 -13.78 -8.10
C ILE A 140 -4.37 -13.59 -7.05
N ALA A 141 -5.58 -14.06 -7.34
CA ALA A 141 -6.65 -14.06 -6.35
C ALA A 141 -6.30 -15.01 -5.19
N PRO A 142 -6.42 -14.57 -3.91
CA PRO A 142 -6.08 -15.40 -2.76
C PRO A 142 -7.05 -16.56 -2.51
N VAL A 143 -8.27 -16.49 -3.03
CA VAL A 143 -9.26 -17.58 -3.06
C VAL A 143 -9.97 -17.58 -4.41
N PRO A 144 -10.40 -18.76 -4.92
CA PRO A 144 -11.13 -18.87 -6.19
C PRO A 144 -12.61 -18.52 -6.01
N GLY A 145 -12.92 -17.38 -5.38
CA GLY A 145 -14.27 -16.97 -5.04
C GLY A 145 -14.76 -15.77 -5.86
N ILE A 146 -16.09 -15.58 -5.89
CA ILE A 146 -16.69 -14.37 -6.47
C ILE A 146 -16.61 -13.21 -5.47
N VAL A 147 -16.50 -12.00 -5.99
CA VAL A 147 -16.57 -10.77 -5.19
C VAL A 147 -17.97 -10.60 -4.62
N THR A 148 -18.10 -10.55 -3.30
CA THR A 148 -19.37 -10.31 -2.60
C THR A 148 -19.51 -8.89 -2.12
N SER A 149 -18.40 -8.22 -1.82
CA SER A 149 -18.38 -6.79 -1.49
C SER A 149 -17.11 -6.15 -2.10
N PRO A 150 -17.26 -5.31 -3.13
CA PRO A 150 -16.13 -4.61 -3.73
C PRO A 150 -15.58 -3.50 -2.83
N PHE A 151 -14.41 -2.99 -3.21
CA PHE A 151 -13.74 -1.86 -2.57
C PHE A 151 -14.58 -0.57 -2.64
N GLY A 152 -14.45 0.28 -1.65
CA GLY A 152 -14.90 1.68 -1.64
C GLY A 152 -16.33 1.90 -1.15
N LYS A 153 -17.19 0.88 -1.06
CA LYS A 153 -18.59 1.06 -0.65
C LYS A 153 -18.72 1.71 0.74
N GLN A 154 -19.53 2.76 0.83
CA GLN A 154 -19.93 3.33 2.12
C GLN A 154 -20.76 2.30 2.92
N ARG A 155 -20.29 1.93 4.11
CA ARG A 155 -20.97 0.94 4.95
C ARG A 155 -21.99 1.59 5.90
N PHE A 156 -23.14 0.91 6.03
CA PHE A 156 -24.11 1.13 7.11
C PHE A 156 -24.31 -0.19 7.85
N VAL A 157 -24.08 -0.17 9.16
CA VAL A 157 -24.28 -1.34 10.03
C VAL A 157 -25.43 -1.04 10.98
N ASN A 158 -26.50 -1.83 10.94
CA ASN A 158 -27.73 -1.60 11.70
C ASN A 158 -28.26 -0.17 11.52
N GLY A 159 -28.19 0.37 10.29
CA GLY A 159 -28.60 1.73 9.94
C GLY A 159 -27.57 2.83 10.30
N LEU A 160 -26.55 2.53 11.08
CA LEU A 160 -25.53 3.50 11.50
C LEU A 160 -24.41 3.61 10.46
N PRO A 161 -23.98 4.83 10.07
CA PRO A 161 -22.87 5.00 9.14
C PRO A 161 -21.56 4.50 9.76
N ARG A 162 -20.75 3.83 8.97
CA ARG A 162 -19.41 3.32 9.32
C ARG A 162 -18.40 3.75 8.27
N SER A 163 -17.12 3.48 8.51
CA SER A 163 -16.07 3.69 7.51
C SER A 163 -16.36 2.92 6.23
N ALA A 164 -15.94 3.46 5.09
CA ALA A 164 -16.04 2.77 3.81
C ALA A 164 -15.35 1.39 3.86
N HIS A 165 -15.81 0.48 3.02
CA HIS A 165 -15.22 -0.84 2.85
C HIS A 165 -13.96 -0.76 1.98
N LEU A 166 -12.79 -0.59 2.58
CA LEU A 166 -11.52 -0.46 1.87
C LEU A 166 -10.80 -1.81 1.79
N ALA A 167 -11.48 -2.80 1.23
CA ALA A 167 -11.05 -4.18 1.05
C ALA A 167 -11.89 -4.85 -0.05
N LEU A 168 -11.54 -6.08 -0.39
CA LEU A 168 -12.32 -6.96 -1.25
C LEU A 168 -12.83 -8.14 -0.43
N ASP A 169 -14.15 -8.34 -0.39
CA ASP A 169 -14.71 -9.55 0.24
C ASP A 169 -14.92 -10.61 -0.85
N LEU A 170 -14.25 -11.76 -0.68
CA LEU A 170 -14.31 -12.90 -1.58
C LEU A 170 -15.08 -14.05 -0.93
N ARG A 171 -16.10 -14.58 -1.62
CA ARG A 171 -16.87 -15.71 -1.13
C ARG A 171 -15.99 -16.95 -1.00
N GLY A 172 -16.11 -17.65 0.14
CA GLY A 172 -15.51 -18.95 0.36
C GLY A 172 -16.27 -19.65 1.49
N ALA A 173 -16.48 -20.96 1.37
CA ALA A 173 -16.97 -21.76 2.49
C ALA A 173 -15.91 -21.82 3.60
N VAL A 174 -16.30 -22.05 4.84
CA VAL A 174 -15.35 -22.34 5.92
C VAL A 174 -14.46 -23.51 5.51
N GLY A 175 -13.15 -23.35 5.67
CA GLY A 175 -12.16 -24.34 5.26
C GLY A 175 -11.66 -24.22 3.81
N THR A 176 -12.19 -23.25 3.01
CA THR A 176 -11.60 -22.97 1.68
C THR A 176 -10.16 -22.49 1.83
N PRO A 177 -9.16 -23.09 1.11
CA PRO A 177 -7.77 -22.64 1.18
C PRO A 177 -7.61 -21.19 0.75
N ILE A 178 -6.77 -20.47 1.50
CA ILE A 178 -6.29 -19.12 1.16
C ILE A 178 -4.83 -19.24 0.78
N VAL A 179 -4.48 -18.71 -0.40
CA VAL A 179 -3.10 -18.69 -0.89
C VAL A 179 -2.51 -17.29 -0.89
N ALA A 180 -1.19 -17.18 -0.78
CA ALA A 180 -0.48 -15.92 -0.90
C ALA A 180 -0.60 -15.38 -2.34
N PRO A 181 -1.10 -14.14 -2.55
CA PRO A 181 -1.26 -13.56 -3.87
C PRO A 181 0.06 -13.13 -4.51
N LEU A 182 1.08 -12.91 -3.71
CA LEU A 182 2.48 -12.64 -4.05
C LEU A 182 3.39 -13.30 -3.01
N LYS A 183 4.68 -13.45 -3.32
CA LYS A 183 5.70 -13.74 -2.32
C LYS A 183 5.65 -12.69 -1.21
N GLY A 184 5.77 -13.13 0.05
CA GLY A 184 5.72 -12.22 1.19
C GLY A 184 6.23 -12.85 2.48
N LYS A 185 6.53 -12.00 3.46
CA LYS A 185 6.92 -12.40 4.81
C LYS A 185 5.74 -12.20 5.76
N VAL A 186 5.47 -13.18 6.60
CA VAL A 186 4.44 -13.07 7.65
C VAL A 186 4.89 -12.08 8.71
N VAL A 187 4.18 -10.95 8.85
CA VAL A 187 4.54 -9.88 9.80
C VAL A 187 3.54 -9.68 10.92
N LEU A 188 2.34 -10.27 10.80
CA LEU A 188 1.35 -10.25 11.87
C LEU A 188 0.50 -11.52 11.82
N ILE A 189 0.22 -12.07 13.01
CA ILE A 189 -0.80 -13.09 13.27
C ILE A 189 -1.51 -12.71 14.56
N GLY A 190 -2.86 -12.70 14.55
CA GLY A 190 -3.62 -12.41 15.76
C GLY A 190 -5.11 -12.72 15.62
N ASP A 191 -5.82 -12.73 16.76
CA ASP A 191 -7.27 -12.81 16.81
C ASP A 191 -7.81 -11.48 17.33
N TYR A 192 -8.43 -10.71 16.44
CA TYR A 192 -8.84 -9.33 16.64
C TYR A 192 -10.35 -9.19 16.71
N PHE A 193 -10.82 -8.25 17.49
CA PHE A 193 -12.25 -8.01 17.76
C PHE A 193 -13.10 -7.89 16.48
N TYR A 194 -12.61 -7.08 15.52
CA TYR A 194 -13.35 -6.85 14.28
C TYR A 194 -13.01 -7.87 13.20
N THR A 195 -11.74 -8.14 13.01
CA THR A 195 -11.25 -8.92 11.87
C THR A 195 -11.10 -10.40 12.19
N GLY A 196 -11.29 -10.81 13.46
CA GLY A 196 -11.12 -12.20 13.90
C GLY A 196 -9.71 -12.69 13.65
N LEU A 197 -9.56 -13.96 13.35
CA LEU A 197 -8.27 -14.55 13.05
C LEU A 197 -7.70 -13.91 11.77
N THR A 198 -6.57 -13.22 11.94
CA THR A 198 -6.01 -12.30 10.96
C THR A 198 -4.53 -12.58 10.73
N LEU A 199 -4.12 -12.50 9.47
CA LEU A 199 -2.75 -12.61 9.00
C LEU A 199 -2.39 -11.38 8.16
N ILE A 200 -1.14 -10.89 8.25
CA ILE A 200 -0.60 -9.87 7.33
C ILE A 200 0.70 -10.38 6.72
N LEU A 201 0.80 -10.28 5.39
CA LEU A 201 2.02 -10.48 4.61
C LEU A 201 2.63 -9.12 4.23
N ASP A 202 3.94 -9.00 4.38
CA ASP A 202 4.76 -7.92 3.82
C ASP A 202 5.39 -8.43 2.51
N HIS A 203 5.04 -7.79 1.41
CA HIS A 203 5.55 -8.10 0.06
C HIS A 203 6.77 -7.24 -0.32
N GLY A 204 7.22 -6.38 0.60
CA GLY A 204 8.33 -5.46 0.40
C GLY A 204 7.91 -4.08 -0.10
N HIS A 205 8.79 -3.11 0.11
CA HIS A 205 8.66 -1.73 -0.38
C HIS A 205 7.31 -1.06 -0.07
N GLY A 206 6.77 -1.28 1.13
CA GLY A 206 5.50 -0.68 1.56
C GLY A 206 4.25 -1.36 1.03
N LEU A 207 4.39 -2.51 0.34
CA LEU A 207 3.28 -3.32 -0.14
C LEU A 207 2.95 -4.43 0.85
N PHE A 208 1.72 -4.43 1.38
CA PHE A 208 1.23 -5.43 2.31
C PHE A 208 -0.13 -5.97 1.88
N SER A 209 -0.44 -7.19 2.33
CA SER A 209 -1.80 -7.74 2.24
C SER A 209 -2.25 -8.31 3.58
N SER A 210 -3.53 -8.13 3.90
CA SER A 210 -4.15 -8.59 5.14
C SER A 210 -5.32 -9.52 4.83
N TYR A 211 -5.40 -10.61 5.55
CA TYR A 211 -6.39 -11.68 5.43
C TYR A 211 -7.14 -11.80 6.75
N ALA A 212 -8.44 -11.57 6.72
CA ALA A 212 -9.26 -11.55 7.92
C ALA A 212 -10.40 -12.58 7.85
N HIS A 213 -11.03 -12.79 9.00
CA HIS A 213 -12.14 -13.75 9.22
C HIS A 213 -11.73 -15.21 9.01
N MET A 214 -10.44 -15.53 9.11
CA MET A 214 -9.91 -16.87 8.89
C MET A 214 -10.43 -17.85 9.95
N SER A 215 -10.49 -19.14 9.61
CA SER A 215 -10.74 -20.24 10.56
C SER A 215 -9.46 -20.89 11.07
N GLU A 216 -8.41 -20.83 10.26
CA GLU A 216 -7.09 -21.40 10.57
C GLU A 216 -5.99 -20.62 9.87
N ILE A 217 -4.83 -20.47 10.53
CA ILE A 217 -3.59 -19.95 9.94
C ILE A 217 -2.58 -21.11 9.90
N LYS A 218 -2.00 -21.37 8.72
CA LYS A 218 -1.09 -22.50 8.48
C LYS A 218 0.39 -22.12 8.40
N VAL A 219 0.71 -20.87 8.64
CA VAL A 219 2.06 -20.31 8.65
C VAL A 219 2.38 -19.67 9.99
N LYS A 220 3.65 -19.35 10.24
CA LYS A 220 4.13 -18.73 11.47
C LYS A 220 4.63 -17.33 11.22
N LEU A 221 4.64 -16.52 12.28
CA LEU A 221 5.25 -15.19 12.25
C LEU A 221 6.73 -15.31 11.82
N GLY A 222 7.11 -14.51 10.82
CA GLY A 222 8.45 -14.50 10.24
C GLY A 222 8.65 -15.44 9.04
N ASP A 223 7.73 -16.36 8.76
CA ASP A 223 7.82 -17.24 7.59
C ASP A 223 7.84 -16.44 6.30
N LEU A 224 8.69 -16.89 5.35
CA LEU A 224 8.67 -16.43 3.97
C LEU A 224 7.80 -17.38 3.15
N VAL A 225 6.74 -16.82 2.53
CA VAL A 225 5.77 -17.58 1.74
C VAL A 225 5.93 -17.20 0.27
N GLU A 226 6.06 -18.20 -0.59
CA GLU A 226 6.05 -17.98 -2.04
C GLU A 226 4.63 -17.72 -2.57
N GLN A 227 4.51 -17.08 -3.74
CA GLN A 227 3.22 -16.93 -4.41
C GLN A 227 2.54 -18.30 -4.58
N SER A 228 1.23 -18.38 -4.40
CA SER A 228 0.41 -19.59 -4.38
C SER A 228 0.62 -20.51 -3.17
N GLY A 229 1.55 -20.20 -2.26
CA GLY A 229 1.69 -20.93 -1.00
C GLY A 229 0.44 -20.79 -0.14
N GLU A 230 -0.04 -21.90 0.44
CA GLU A 230 -1.21 -21.89 1.32
C GLU A 230 -0.85 -21.23 2.66
N ILE A 231 -1.64 -20.22 3.07
CA ILE A 231 -1.42 -19.44 4.29
C ILE A 231 -2.46 -19.69 5.38
N GLY A 232 -3.59 -20.31 5.03
CA GLY A 232 -4.66 -20.64 5.97
C GLY A 232 -5.97 -20.93 5.28
N LEU A 233 -7.06 -20.85 6.05
CA LEU A 233 -8.39 -21.23 5.59
C LEU A 233 -9.42 -20.13 5.85
N VAL A 234 -10.36 -19.96 4.92
CA VAL A 234 -11.52 -19.08 5.07
C VAL A 234 -12.34 -19.51 6.28
N GLY A 235 -12.84 -18.53 7.01
CA GLY A 235 -13.69 -18.74 8.18
C GLY A 235 -14.82 -17.72 8.28
N ALA A 236 -15.28 -17.51 9.52
CA ALA A 236 -16.31 -16.54 9.90
C ALA A 236 -16.03 -15.95 11.29
N THR A 237 -14.75 -15.76 11.64
CA THR A 237 -14.34 -15.19 12.94
C THR A 237 -14.47 -13.67 12.94
N GLY A 238 -14.51 -13.05 14.13
CA GLY A 238 -14.65 -11.61 14.29
C GLY A 238 -16.09 -11.11 14.03
N ARG A 239 -16.21 -9.93 13.38
CA ARG A 239 -17.50 -9.29 13.09
C ARG A 239 -17.92 -9.51 11.63
N VAL A 240 -18.67 -10.58 11.38
CA VAL A 240 -19.08 -10.99 10.04
C VAL A 240 -20.59 -11.34 10.01
N THR A 241 -21.15 -11.39 8.81
CA THR A 241 -22.52 -11.89 8.55
C THR A 241 -22.52 -13.32 8.01
N GLY A 242 -21.38 -13.85 7.64
CA GLY A 242 -21.23 -15.20 7.10
C GLY A 242 -19.79 -15.45 6.57
N PRO A 243 -19.48 -16.68 6.15
CA PRO A 243 -18.15 -17.05 5.73
C PRO A 243 -17.69 -16.30 4.48
N HIS A 244 -16.51 -15.68 4.53
CA HIS A 244 -15.83 -15.05 3.41
C HIS A 244 -14.39 -14.72 3.80
N LEU A 245 -13.54 -14.47 2.81
CA LEU A 245 -12.25 -13.81 3.03
C LEU A 245 -12.44 -12.30 2.88
N HIS A 246 -12.08 -11.54 3.91
CA HIS A 246 -11.90 -10.09 3.81
C HIS A 246 -10.42 -9.81 3.51
N TRP A 247 -10.14 -9.37 2.28
CA TRP A 247 -8.78 -9.16 1.78
C TRP A 247 -8.51 -7.69 1.55
N THR A 248 -7.52 -7.13 2.27
CA THR A 248 -7.08 -5.74 2.14
C THR A 248 -5.66 -5.69 1.58
N VAL A 249 -5.40 -4.80 0.63
CA VAL A 249 -4.05 -4.50 0.17
C VAL A 249 -3.70 -3.07 0.54
N TYR A 250 -2.48 -2.90 1.03
CA TYR A 250 -1.91 -1.61 1.39
C TYR A 250 -0.69 -1.36 0.53
N PHE A 251 -0.57 -0.15 0.01
CA PHE A 251 0.64 0.30 -0.65
C PHE A 251 0.95 1.72 -0.22
N ASP A 252 2.20 1.97 0.19
CA ASP A 252 2.68 3.28 0.63
C ASP A 252 1.74 3.95 1.66
N GLY A 253 1.30 3.16 2.65
CA GLY A 253 0.42 3.59 3.75
C GLY A 253 -1.06 3.75 3.39
N ASN A 254 -1.46 3.65 2.14
CA ASN A 254 -2.86 3.72 1.71
C ASN A 254 -3.44 2.33 1.45
N LYS A 255 -4.75 2.17 1.69
CA LYS A 255 -5.50 1.01 1.21
C LYS A 255 -5.82 1.21 -0.26
N VAL A 256 -5.43 0.24 -1.08
CA VAL A 256 -5.67 0.26 -2.53
C VAL A 256 -6.72 -0.76 -2.93
N ASN A 257 -7.33 -0.59 -4.10
CA ASN A 257 -8.36 -1.49 -4.60
C ASN A 257 -7.75 -2.85 -5.02
N PRO A 258 -8.01 -3.95 -4.28
CA PRO A 258 -7.39 -5.23 -4.60
C PRO A 258 -7.91 -5.83 -5.92
N GLU A 259 -9.13 -5.48 -6.34
CA GLU A 259 -9.74 -6.00 -7.56
C GLU A 259 -8.97 -5.57 -8.81
N SER A 260 -8.42 -4.35 -8.83
CA SER A 260 -7.56 -3.90 -9.91
C SER A 260 -6.27 -4.71 -9.99
N LEU A 261 -5.68 -5.05 -8.84
CA LEU A 261 -4.38 -5.72 -8.78
C LEU A 261 -4.39 -7.15 -9.35
N ILE A 262 -5.52 -7.85 -9.26
CA ILE A 262 -5.65 -9.23 -9.79
C ILE A 262 -6.01 -9.29 -11.27
N GLN A 263 -6.15 -8.14 -11.93
CA GLN A 263 -6.35 -8.09 -13.39
C GLN A 263 -5.04 -8.44 -14.10
N ALA A 264 -5.14 -9.32 -15.11
CA ALA A 264 -3.97 -9.73 -15.87
C ALA A 264 -3.31 -8.52 -16.55
N GLY A 265 -1.99 -8.38 -16.34
CA GLY A 265 -1.23 -7.28 -16.95
C GLY A 265 -1.39 -5.93 -16.24
N TYR A 266 -1.96 -5.88 -15.04
CA TYR A 266 -2.21 -4.64 -14.31
C TYR A 266 -0.97 -3.73 -14.23
N LEU A 267 0.20 -4.27 -13.86
CA LEU A 267 1.43 -3.46 -13.76
C LEU A 267 1.76 -2.79 -15.11
N ASN A 268 1.65 -3.53 -16.22
CA ASN A 268 1.94 -3.00 -17.55
C ASN A 268 0.92 -1.93 -17.99
N SER A 269 -0.31 -1.99 -17.46
CA SER A 269 -1.36 -1.01 -17.80
C SER A 269 -1.16 0.34 -17.10
N ILE A 270 -0.36 0.40 -16.05
CA ILE A 270 -0.09 1.63 -15.28
C ILE A 270 1.34 2.17 -15.46
N LEU A 271 2.25 1.42 -16.11
CA LEU A 271 3.60 1.87 -16.46
C LEU A 271 3.66 2.48 -17.84
#